data_2437abcf5fe0081ee46d9ca8d69a4cb3
#
_entry.id   2437abcf5fe0081ee46d9ca8d69a4cb3
#
_cell.length_a   1.000
_cell.length_b   1.000
_cell.length_c   1.000
_cell.angle_alpha   90.00
_cell.angle_beta   90.00
_cell.angle_gamma   90.00
#
_symmetry.space_group_name_H-M   'P 1'
#
loop_
_entity.id
_entity.type
_entity.pdbx_description
1 polymer ?
#
loop_
_entity_poly.entity_id
_entity_poly.type
_entity_poly.pdbx_seq_one_letter_code
_entity_poly.pdbx_strand_id
1 'polypeptide(L)'
;MIHFFIILPSCVYFLGKENPWRHMKKMSTAILTAFSTCSSGAALPISMKDSQEKCGISSRIAGFTLPLGATINMNGTALYEGVAVIFIAQVYGVDLSIIEQIIILVTVLFSAIGAASIPMAGLVMLSVAISVAGLPMEGVGLVLAVEQLCDMPRTATNSYGDMCGAVVIAKSEGEKLTI
;
A
#
# COMPACT_ATOMS: atom_id res chain seq x y z
N MET A 1 4.15 9.75 -2.00
CA MET A 1 3.32 10.84 -2.60
C MET A 1 3.01 10.60 -4.08
N ILE A 2 4.00 10.40 -4.98
CA ILE A 2 3.75 10.14 -6.42
C ILE A 2 2.78 8.96 -6.63
N HIS A 3 3.02 7.83 -5.97
CA HIS A 3 2.16 6.65 -6.09
C HIS A 3 0.71 6.95 -5.67
N PHE A 4 0.53 7.64 -4.54
CA PHE A 4 -0.80 7.95 -3.99
C PHE A 4 -1.59 8.98 -4.82
N PHE A 5 -0.92 10.06 -5.29
CA PHE A 5 -1.61 11.17 -5.96
C PHE A 5 -1.59 11.09 -7.50
N ILE A 6 -0.72 10.24 -8.08
CA ILE A 6 -0.58 10.13 -9.53
C ILE A 6 -0.90 8.71 -10.00
N ILE A 7 -0.18 7.69 -9.50
CA ILE A 7 -0.30 6.33 -10.06
C ILE A 7 -1.69 5.73 -9.74
N LEU A 8 -2.10 5.72 -8.48
CA LEU A 8 -3.40 5.15 -8.09
C LEU A 8 -4.58 5.89 -8.72
N PRO A 9 -4.64 7.25 -8.72
CA PRO A 9 -5.64 7.98 -9.49
C PRO A 9 -5.63 7.68 -10.98
N SER A 10 -4.46 7.50 -11.59
CA SER A 10 -4.34 7.12 -12.99
C SER A 10 -4.97 5.76 -13.29
N CYS A 11 -4.82 4.77 -12.38
CA CYS A 11 -5.50 3.49 -12.51
C CYS A 11 -7.04 3.65 -12.52
N VAL A 12 -7.59 4.47 -11.62
CA VAL A 12 -9.03 4.76 -11.59
C VAL A 12 -9.48 5.45 -12.89
N TYR A 13 -8.68 6.38 -13.41
CA TYR A 13 -9.02 7.11 -14.62
C TYR A 13 -8.94 6.24 -15.89
N PHE A 14 -7.82 5.57 -16.13
CA PHE A 14 -7.59 4.83 -17.37
C PHE A 14 -8.25 3.46 -17.38
N LEU A 15 -8.18 2.72 -16.28
CA LEU A 15 -8.72 1.36 -16.18
C LEU A 15 -10.15 1.35 -15.65
N GLY A 16 -10.43 2.14 -14.61
CA GLY A 16 -11.76 2.27 -14.03
C GLY A 16 -12.70 3.16 -14.85
N LYS A 17 -12.16 4.02 -15.73
CA LYS A 17 -12.93 5.00 -16.53
C LYS A 17 -13.85 5.89 -15.67
N GLU A 18 -13.40 6.20 -14.46
CA GLU A 18 -14.12 7.01 -13.48
C GLU A 18 -13.28 8.23 -13.06
N ASN A 19 -13.90 9.21 -12.43
CA ASN A 19 -13.21 10.40 -11.95
C ASN A 19 -12.43 10.10 -10.67
N PRO A 20 -11.07 10.13 -10.70
CA PRO A 20 -10.25 9.73 -9.57
C PRO A 20 -10.39 10.66 -8.35
N TRP A 21 -10.62 11.96 -8.58
CA TRP A 21 -10.77 12.92 -7.49
C TRP A 21 -12.11 12.78 -6.78
N ARG A 22 -13.17 12.46 -7.52
CA ARG A 22 -14.46 12.12 -6.92
C ARG A 22 -14.36 10.82 -6.12
N HIS A 23 -13.68 9.81 -6.66
CA HIS A 23 -13.43 8.56 -5.96
C HIS A 23 -12.66 8.81 -4.66
N MET A 24 -11.51 9.50 -4.71
CA MET A 24 -10.71 9.83 -3.53
C MET A 24 -11.52 10.58 -2.48
N LYS A 25 -12.36 11.55 -2.89
CA LYS A 25 -13.24 12.29 -1.97
C LYS A 25 -14.26 11.36 -1.29
N LYS A 26 -14.85 10.43 -2.02
CA LYS A 26 -15.81 9.46 -1.46
C LYS A 26 -15.16 8.49 -0.49
N MET A 27 -13.89 8.12 -0.73
CA MET A 27 -13.10 7.21 0.09
C MET A 27 -12.33 7.91 1.23
N SER A 28 -12.47 9.22 1.36
CA SER A 28 -11.67 10.02 2.32
C SER A 28 -11.77 9.52 3.77
N THR A 29 -12.94 9.06 4.22
CA THR A 29 -13.13 8.54 5.58
C THR A 29 -12.28 7.28 5.80
N ALA A 30 -12.31 6.34 4.87
CA ALA A 30 -11.51 5.11 4.94
C ALA A 30 -10.00 5.43 4.87
N ILE A 31 -9.60 6.33 3.95
CA ILE A 31 -8.19 6.77 3.81
C ILE A 31 -7.68 7.41 5.11
N LEU A 32 -8.47 8.31 5.72
CA LEU A 32 -8.09 8.97 6.97
C LEU A 32 -8.05 7.98 8.14
N THR A 33 -8.94 7.00 8.17
CA THR A 33 -8.90 5.94 9.19
C THR A 33 -7.63 5.10 9.04
N ALA A 34 -7.28 4.66 7.83
CA ALA A 34 -6.03 3.94 7.57
C ALA A 34 -4.81 4.76 7.98
N PHE A 35 -4.79 6.05 7.61
CA PHE A 35 -3.72 6.99 7.96
C PHE A 35 -3.55 7.14 9.47
N SER A 36 -4.63 7.36 10.21
CA SER A 36 -4.57 7.64 11.65
C SER A 36 -4.32 6.39 12.50
N THR A 37 -4.78 5.23 12.06
CA THR A 37 -4.64 3.96 12.80
C THR A 37 -3.41 3.15 12.39
N CYS A 38 -2.75 3.49 11.28
CA CYS A 38 -1.69 2.68 10.66
C CYS A 38 -2.14 1.22 10.46
N SER A 39 -3.43 1.00 10.17
CA SER A 39 -3.99 -0.35 10.01
C SER A 39 -5.03 -0.39 8.88
N SER A 40 -4.68 -1.08 7.79
CA SER A 40 -5.62 -1.38 6.70
C SER A 40 -6.79 -2.24 7.20
N GLY A 41 -6.53 -3.13 8.16
CA GLY A 41 -7.56 -3.95 8.79
C GLY A 41 -8.60 -3.12 9.55
N ALA A 42 -8.18 -2.08 10.28
CA ALA A 42 -9.09 -1.16 10.96
C ALA A 42 -9.91 -0.31 9.98
N ALA A 43 -9.34 0.06 8.84
CA ALA A 43 -10.03 0.83 7.80
C ALA A 43 -10.96 -0.04 6.93
N LEU A 44 -10.76 -1.35 6.88
CA LEU A 44 -11.45 -2.27 5.97
C LEU A 44 -12.98 -2.21 6.07
N PRO A 45 -13.63 -2.22 7.25
CA PRO A 45 -15.09 -2.12 7.32
C PRO A 45 -15.62 -0.82 6.71
N ILE A 46 -14.89 0.29 6.90
CA ILE A 46 -15.26 1.60 6.34
C ILE A 46 -15.04 1.60 4.83
N SER A 47 -13.93 1.04 4.34
CA SER A 47 -13.65 0.90 2.92
C SER A 47 -14.75 0.09 2.21
N MET A 48 -15.19 -1.02 2.81
CA MET A 48 -16.28 -1.85 2.28
C MET A 48 -17.59 -1.08 2.23
N LYS A 49 -17.96 -0.42 3.32
CA LYS A 49 -19.19 0.39 3.39
C LYS A 49 -19.17 1.53 2.37
N ASP A 50 -18.12 2.33 2.36
CA ASP A 50 -18.01 3.49 1.48
C ASP A 50 -17.95 3.10 0.01
N SER A 51 -17.29 1.98 -0.33
CA SER A 51 -17.26 1.45 -1.70
C SER A 51 -18.65 1.04 -2.19
N GLN A 52 -19.46 0.42 -1.33
CA GLN A 52 -20.82 0.00 -1.68
C GLN A 52 -21.78 1.19 -1.71
N GLU A 53 -21.87 1.96 -0.62
CA GLU A 53 -22.88 3.01 -0.45
C GLU A 53 -22.58 4.27 -1.28
N LYS A 54 -21.30 4.66 -1.38
CA LYS A 54 -20.91 5.91 -2.05
C LYS A 54 -20.49 5.71 -3.50
N CYS A 55 -19.87 4.56 -3.84
CA CYS A 55 -19.38 4.30 -5.19
C CYS A 55 -20.26 3.37 -6.00
N GLY A 56 -21.20 2.66 -5.37
CA GLY A 56 -22.10 1.74 -6.04
C GLY A 56 -21.45 0.42 -6.46
N ILE A 57 -20.32 0.05 -5.83
CA ILE A 57 -19.68 -1.25 -6.04
C ILE A 57 -20.52 -2.33 -5.36
N SER A 58 -20.81 -3.43 -6.05
CA SER A 58 -21.59 -4.53 -5.46
C SER A 58 -20.92 -5.12 -4.22
N SER A 59 -21.73 -5.64 -3.30
CA SER A 59 -21.22 -6.32 -2.09
C SER A 59 -20.38 -7.55 -2.44
N ARG A 60 -20.62 -8.19 -3.58
CA ARG A 60 -19.84 -9.32 -4.09
C ARG A 60 -18.40 -8.90 -4.38
N ILE A 61 -18.22 -7.80 -5.13
CA ILE A 61 -16.88 -7.32 -5.51
C ILE A 61 -16.19 -6.68 -4.31
N ALA A 62 -16.85 -5.79 -3.60
CA ALA A 62 -16.28 -5.15 -2.42
C ALA A 62 -15.89 -6.18 -1.34
N GLY A 63 -16.77 -7.17 -1.08
CA GLY A 63 -16.56 -8.20 -0.07
C GLY A 63 -15.46 -9.20 -0.38
N PHE A 64 -15.06 -9.34 -1.64
CA PHE A 64 -13.93 -10.17 -2.03
C PHE A 64 -12.64 -9.35 -2.18
N THR A 65 -12.72 -8.26 -2.96
CA THR A 65 -11.54 -7.50 -3.38
C THR A 65 -10.86 -6.77 -2.21
N LEU A 66 -11.66 -6.09 -1.36
CA LEU A 66 -11.09 -5.28 -0.29
C LEU A 66 -10.44 -6.09 0.83
N PRO A 67 -11.03 -7.20 1.34
CA PRO A 67 -10.35 -8.06 2.30
C PRO A 67 -9.09 -8.72 1.72
N LEU A 68 -9.15 -9.16 0.46
CA LEU A 68 -8.00 -9.73 -0.23
C LEU A 68 -6.89 -8.68 -0.38
N GLY A 69 -7.23 -7.46 -0.85
CA GLY A 69 -6.32 -6.35 -1.01
C GLY A 69 -5.63 -5.97 0.30
N ALA A 70 -6.39 -5.85 1.39
CA ALA A 70 -5.85 -5.52 2.70
C ALA A 70 -4.73 -6.46 3.20
N THR A 71 -4.61 -7.65 2.61
CA THR A 71 -3.56 -8.62 2.95
C THR A 71 -2.48 -8.76 1.89
N ILE A 72 -2.80 -8.64 0.59
CA ILE A 72 -1.83 -8.89 -0.49
C ILE A 72 -1.39 -7.62 -1.22
N ASN A 73 -2.16 -6.54 -1.16
CA ASN A 73 -1.83 -5.29 -1.85
C ASN A 73 -1.12 -4.30 -0.91
N MET A 74 0.13 -4.58 -0.60
CA MET A 74 0.98 -3.76 0.26
C MET A 74 1.94 -2.88 -0.57
N ASN A 75 1.40 -2.19 -1.58
CA ASN A 75 2.19 -1.40 -2.53
C ASN A 75 2.95 -0.23 -1.87
N GLY A 76 2.36 0.44 -0.88
CA GLY A 76 3.03 1.48 -0.09
C GLY A 76 4.14 0.90 0.79
N THR A 77 3.94 -0.31 1.33
CA THR A 77 4.94 -1.03 2.13
C THR A 77 6.15 -1.40 1.27
N ALA A 78 5.92 -2.00 0.10
CA ALA A 78 7.00 -2.37 -0.82
C ALA A 78 7.84 -1.15 -1.25
N LEU A 79 7.18 -0.02 -1.56
CA LEU A 79 7.88 1.23 -1.90
C LEU A 79 8.72 1.77 -0.74
N TYR A 80 8.18 1.74 0.47
CA TYR A 80 8.89 2.19 1.67
C TYR A 80 10.12 1.32 1.95
N GLU A 81 9.94 0.01 1.98
CA GLU A 81 11.01 -0.95 2.27
C GLU A 81 12.14 -0.85 1.24
N GLY A 82 11.81 -0.76 -0.06
CA GLY A 82 12.81 -0.59 -1.11
C GLY A 82 13.68 0.65 -0.91
N VAL A 83 13.04 1.79 -0.59
CA VAL A 83 13.76 3.05 -0.30
C VAL A 83 14.57 2.93 1.00
N ALA A 84 14.00 2.33 2.05
CA ALA A 84 14.66 2.18 3.34
C ALA A 84 15.92 1.32 3.26
N VAL A 85 15.89 0.20 2.52
CA VAL A 85 17.07 -0.66 2.33
C VAL A 85 18.20 0.08 1.61
N ILE A 86 17.87 0.79 0.51
CA ILE A 86 18.86 1.58 -0.23
C ILE A 86 19.43 2.71 0.64
N PHE A 87 18.58 3.39 1.41
CA PHE A 87 19.03 4.41 2.36
C PHE A 87 19.99 3.83 3.40
N ILE A 88 19.68 2.68 4.00
CA ILE A 88 20.52 2.01 4.97
C ILE A 88 21.86 1.62 4.33
N ALA A 89 21.86 1.04 3.12
CA ALA A 89 23.08 0.73 2.39
C ALA A 89 23.97 1.96 2.22
N GLN A 90 23.41 3.09 1.82
CA GLN A 90 24.16 4.34 1.69
C GLN A 90 24.75 4.84 3.01
N VAL A 91 24.00 4.75 4.11
CA VAL A 91 24.50 5.15 5.44
C VAL A 91 25.69 4.29 5.89
N TYR A 92 25.65 3.00 5.57
CA TYR A 92 26.77 2.08 5.90
C TYR A 92 27.89 2.08 4.85
N GLY A 93 27.80 2.91 3.80
CA GLY A 93 28.80 2.98 2.73
C GLY A 93 28.87 1.72 1.87
N VAL A 94 27.76 0.97 1.75
CA VAL A 94 27.67 -0.23 0.93
C VAL A 94 27.14 0.16 -0.44
N ASP A 95 27.94 -0.04 -1.47
CA ASP A 95 27.58 0.18 -2.86
C ASP A 95 26.82 -1.05 -3.40
N LEU A 96 25.55 -0.91 -3.60
CA LEU A 96 24.70 -1.95 -4.18
C LEU A 96 24.76 -1.89 -5.71
N SER A 97 25.17 -2.96 -6.34
CA SER A 97 25.07 -3.13 -7.80
C SER A 97 23.62 -3.15 -8.26
N ILE A 98 23.36 -2.89 -9.53
CA ILE A 98 22.00 -2.94 -10.11
C ILE A 98 21.34 -4.30 -9.90
N ILE A 99 22.13 -5.40 -9.98
CA ILE A 99 21.60 -6.75 -9.76
C ILE A 99 21.14 -6.94 -8.32
N GLU A 100 21.94 -6.49 -7.34
CA GLU A 100 21.56 -6.54 -5.93
C GLU A 100 20.32 -5.69 -5.64
N GLN A 101 20.22 -4.50 -6.23
CA GLN A 101 19.02 -3.66 -6.10
C GLN A 101 17.77 -4.35 -6.67
N ILE A 102 17.89 -5.06 -7.80
CA ILE A 102 16.78 -5.85 -8.37
C ILE A 102 16.39 -7.01 -7.45
N ILE A 103 17.36 -7.73 -6.89
CA ILE A 103 17.12 -8.83 -5.94
C ILE A 103 16.39 -8.30 -4.70
N ILE A 104 16.85 -7.16 -4.14
CA ILE A 104 16.21 -6.49 -3.01
C ILE A 104 14.78 -6.11 -3.37
N LEU A 105 14.55 -5.49 -4.53
CA LEU A 105 13.22 -5.08 -4.98
C LEU A 105 12.27 -6.27 -5.09
N VAL A 106 12.71 -7.38 -5.68
CA VAL A 106 11.92 -8.62 -5.79
C VAL A 106 11.61 -9.18 -4.40
N THR A 107 12.60 -9.23 -3.52
CA THR A 107 12.42 -9.69 -2.14
C THR A 107 11.39 -8.85 -1.39
N VAL A 108 11.50 -7.53 -1.49
CA VAL A 108 10.57 -6.58 -0.86
C VAL A 108 9.15 -6.75 -1.38
N LEU A 109 8.97 -6.94 -2.68
CA LEU A 109 7.66 -7.19 -3.28
C LEU A 109 7.01 -8.46 -2.70
N PHE A 110 7.76 -9.56 -2.61
CA PHE A 110 7.24 -10.81 -2.03
C PHE A 110 7.04 -10.72 -0.51
N SER A 111 7.93 -10.05 0.21
CA SER A 111 7.77 -9.81 1.65
C SER A 111 6.51 -9.00 1.94
N ALA A 112 6.27 -7.95 1.17
CA ALA A 112 5.11 -7.08 1.35
C ALA A 112 3.78 -7.83 1.18
N ILE A 113 3.70 -8.83 0.28
CA ILE A 113 2.51 -9.68 0.12
C ILE A 113 2.22 -10.50 1.38
N GLY A 114 3.26 -10.87 2.15
CA GLY A 114 3.10 -11.62 3.41
C GLY A 114 2.90 -10.74 4.65
N ALA A 115 2.93 -9.42 4.51
CA ALA A 115 2.77 -8.51 5.64
C ALA A 115 1.35 -8.57 6.22
N ALA A 116 1.25 -8.59 7.54
CA ALA A 116 -0.05 -8.48 8.20
C ALA A 116 -0.59 -7.05 8.11
N SER A 117 -1.91 -6.89 8.03
CA SER A 117 -2.57 -5.58 7.95
C SER A 117 -2.68 -4.86 9.31
N ILE A 118 -1.65 -4.99 10.14
CA ILE A 118 -1.53 -4.41 11.48
C ILE A 118 -0.41 -3.36 11.54
N PRO A 119 -0.43 -2.45 12.51
CA PRO A 119 0.62 -1.45 12.66
C PRO A 119 2.02 -2.08 12.80
N MET A 120 3.02 -1.41 12.24
CA MET A 120 4.44 -1.77 12.30
C MET A 120 4.83 -3.12 11.63
N ALA A 121 3.93 -3.80 10.93
CA ALA A 121 4.26 -5.04 10.20
C ALA A 121 5.42 -4.83 9.20
N GLY A 122 5.55 -3.63 8.61
CA GLY A 122 6.63 -3.28 7.70
C GLY A 122 8.03 -3.38 8.31
N LEU A 123 8.20 -3.18 9.63
CA LEU A 123 9.52 -3.34 10.27
C LEU A 123 10.01 -4.79 10.24
N VAL A 124 9.11 -5.74 10.42
CA VAL A 124 9.46 -7.17 10.33
C VAL A 124 9.90 -7.51 8.91
N MET A 125 9.16 -7.04 7.92
CA MET A 125 9.47 -7.27 6.50
C MET A 125 10.75 -6.55 6.08
N LEU A 126 10.98 -5.33 6.57
CA LEU A 126 12.23 -4.59 6.35
C LEU A 126 13.44 -5.37 6.89
N SER A 127 13.30 -6.03 8.04
CA SER A 127 14.39 -6.86 8.60
C SER A 127 14.77 -8.02 7.67
N VAL A 128 13.78 -8.63 7.00
CA VAL A 128 14.03 -9.65 5.98
C VAL A 128 14.81 -9.06 4.80
N ALA A 129 14.37 -7.91 4.30
CA ALA A 129 15.01 -7.25 3.15
C ALA A 129 16.45 -6.82 3.46
N ILE A 130 16.72 -6.30 4.66
CA ILE A 130 18.06 -5.94 5.14
C ILE A 130 18.96 -7.19 5.22
N SER A 131 18.44 -8.31 5.75
CA SER A 131 19.17 -9.58 5.83
C SER A 131 19.55 -10.10 4.45
N VAL A 132 18.64 -10.05 3.48
CA VAL A 132 18.93 -10.47 2.09
C VAL A 132 19.93 -9.55 1.40
N ALA A 133 19.91 -8.25 1.72
CA ALA A 133 20.88 -7.27 1.23
C ALA A 133 22.26 -7.41 1.88
N GLY A 134 22.44 -8.30 2.88
CA GLY A 134 23.69 -8.46 3.62
C GLY A 134 24.09 -7.23 4.45
N LEU A 135 23.10 -6.39 4.80
CA LEU A 135 23.31 -5.16 5.56
C LEU A 135 23.24 -5.44 7.08
N PRO A 136 23.89 -4.61 7.90
CA PRO A 136 23.79 -4.72 9.35
C PRO A 136 22.37 -4.53 9.85
N MET A 137 21.89 -5.42 10.73
CA MET A 137 20.54 -5.37 11.30
C MET A 137 20.31 -4.13 12.17
N GLU A 138 21.37 -3.54 12.70
CA GLU A 138 21.35 -2.27 13.43
C GLU A 138 20.79 -1.13 12.56
N GLY A 139 20.84 -1.26 11.24
CA GLY A 139 20.24 -0.35 10.28
C GLY A 139 18.73 -0.16 10.46
N VAL A 140 18.02 -1.15 10.99
CA VAL A 140 16.59 -1.02 11.35
C VAL A 140 16.39 0.12 12.34
N GLY A 141 17.32 0.31 13.28
CA GLY A 141 17.28 1.38 14.28
C GLY A 141 17.27 2.79 13.68
N LEU A 142 17.88 2.97 12.49
CA LEU A 142 17.93 4.26 11.81
C LEU A 142 16.54 4.71 11.33
N VAL A 143 15.74 3.76 10.85
CA VAL A 143 14.40 4.08 10.32
C VAL A 143 13.32 4.04 11.41
N LEU A 144 13.59 3.37 12.52
CA LEU A 144 12.66 3.23 13.64
C LEU A 144 12.22 4.59 14.20
N ALA A 145 13.12 5.57 14.23
CA ALA A 145 12.85 6.91 14.71
C ALA A 145 11.76 7.66 13.91
N VAL A 146 11.60 7.34 12.64
CA VAL A 146 10.62 7.96 11.72
C VAL A 146 9.52 6.99 11.30
N GLU A 147 9.55 5.75 11.77
CA GLU A 147 8.66 4.66 11.32
C GLU A 147 7.20 5.04 11.44
N GLN A 148 6.76 5.58 12.57
CA GLN A 148 5.38 5.98 12.78
C GLN A 148 4.91 7.02 11.76
N LEU A 149 5.76 8.01 11.45
CA LEU A 149 5.45 9.06 10.47
C LEU A 149 5.40 8.51 9.04
N CYS A 150 6.19 7.48 8.74
CA CYS A 150 6.21 6.81 7.45
C CYS A 150 5.05 5.80 7.31
N ASP A 151 4.65 5.15 8.41
CA ASP A 151 3.57 4.16 8.41
C ASP A 151 2.21 4.79 8.09
N MET A 152 1.93 5.97 8.59
CA MET A 152 0.67 6.68 8.33
C MET A 152 0.37 6.83 6.81
N PRO A 153 1.23 7.49 6.00
CA PRO A 153 0.99 7.62 4.56
C PRO A 153 1.16 6.30 3.81
N ARG A 154 2.01 5.38 4.27
CA ARG A 154 2.20 4.05 3.71
C ARG A 154 0.90 3.24 3.79
N THR A 155 0.28 3.17 4.96
CA THR A 155 -0.96 2.44 5.20
C THR A 155 -2.15 3.07 4.47
N ALA A 156 -2.23 4.40 4.43
CA ALA A 156 -3.23 5.10 3.61
C ALA A 156 -3.08 4.76 2.12
N THR A 157 -1.83 4.63 1.63
CA THR A 157 -1.54 4.26 0.25
C THR A 157 -1.98 2.83 -0.06
N ASN A 158 -1.69 1.87 0.84
CA ASN A 158 -2.15 0.49 0.71
C ASN A 158 -3.67 0.43 0.61
N SER A 159 -4.37 0.99 1.59
CA SER A 159 -5.84 0.97 1.63
C SER A 159 -6.48 1.70 0.44
N TYR A 160 -5.90 2.81 -0.02
CA TYR A 160 -6.41 3.49 -1.21
C TYR A 160 -6.18 2.67 -2.49
N GLY A 161 -5.07 1.95 -2.57
CA GLY A 161 -4.79 1.00 -3.64
C GLY A 161 -5.87 -0.09 -3.75
N ASP A 162 -6.31 -0.65 -2.61
CA ASP A 162 -7.39 -1.65 -2.55
C ASP A 162 -8.70 -1.09 -3.12
N MET A 163 -9.05 0.13 -2.70
CA MET A 163 -10.26 0.80 -3.17
C MET A 163 -10.20 1.15 -4.66
N CYS A 164 -9.02 1.55 -5.18
CA CYS A 164 -8.81 1.74 -6.63
C CYS A 164 -8.95 0.41 -7.39
N GLY A 165 -8.39 -0.67 -6.86
CA GLY A 165 -8.53 -2.02 -7.42
C GLY A 165 -9.98 -2.47 -7.50
N ALA A 166 -10.77 -2.21 -6.45
CA ALA A 166 -12.19 -2.53 -6.42
C ALA A 166 -12.99 -1.79 -7.53
N VAL A 167 -12.67 -0.51 -7.79
CA VAL A 167 -13.27 0.25 -8.90
C VAL A 167 -12.92 -0.38 -10.26
N VAL A 168 -11.64 -0.72 -10.47
CA VAL A 168 -11.19 -1.32 -11.74
C VAL A 168 -11.88 -2.66 -11.98
N ILE A 169 -11.95 -3.52 -10.95
CA ILE A 169 -12.62 -4.83 -11.06
C ILE A 169 -14.12 -4.66 -11.30
N ALA A 170 -14.79 -3.78 -10.56
CA ALA A 170 -16.22 -3.52 -10.76
C ALA A 170 -16.53 -3.07 -12.20
N LYS A 171 -15.69 -2.20 -12.76
CA LYS A 171 -15.84 -1.77 -14.15
C LYS A 171 -15.56 -2.89 -15.16
N SER A 172 -14.58 -3.76 -14.90
CA SER A 172 -14.31 -4.90 -15.77
C SER A 172 -15.42 -5.94 -15.78
N GLU A 173 -16.16 -6.05 -14.66
CA GLU A 173 -17.36 -6.88 -14.52
C GLU A 173 -18.64 -6.19 -15.07
N GLY A 174 -18.53 -4.98 -15.65
CA GLY A 174 -19.62 -4.27 -16.27
C GLY A 174 -20.54 -3.50 -15.32
N GLU A 175 -20.13 -3.27 -14.07
CA GLU A 175 -20.93 -2.53 -13.10
C GLU A 175 -21.01 -1.03 -13.45
N LYS A 176 -22.18 -0.45 -13.19
CA LYS A 176 -22.39 1.01 -13.31
C LYS A 176 -22.13 1.64 -11.94
N LEU A 177 -21.04 2.37 -11.86
CA LEU A 177 -20.63 3.06 -10.64
C LEU A 177 -21.26 4.46 -10.55
N THR A 178 -21.32 5.00 -9.34
CA THR A 178 -21.88 6.34 -9.05
C THR A 178 -20.78 7.37 -8.74
N ILE A 179 -19.56 7.13 -9.19
CA ILE A 179 -18.38 7.97 -8.91
C ILE A 179 -18.34 9.26 -9.73
#